data_161823f6bc37c42178ea2831a86932fc
#
_entry.id   161823f6bc37c42178ea2831a86932fc
#
_cell.length_a   1.000
_cell.length_b   1.000
_cell.length_c   1.000
_cell.angle_alpha   90.00
_cell.angle_beta   90.00
_cell.angle_gamma   90.00
#
_symmetry.space_group_name_H-M   'P 1'
#
loop_
_entity.id
_entity.type
_entity.pdbx_description
1 polymer ?
#
loop_
_entity_poly.entity_id
_entity_poly.type
_entity_poly.pdbx_seq_one_letter_code
_entity_poly.pdbx_strand_id
1 'polypeptide(L)'
;ELQRAWTEGNISQMELERLNVELRRVTGVLGQTEKELQEVQGRLNNSENTVALLRSCTAIDCCPSGWLLYRGKCLFISSEKKTWEDSRDECEKTYSQLLVTKSWSRWTVPTFLKNADVPYWIGLQKGSFPWYDYGWLEEEDPESEGASEAWFWVDGSLYERPWQSKSNGTCAIISRGSIKPAQCTGPSDLNFWICEKAAGPSLPFK
;
A
#
# COMPACT_ATOMS: atom_id res chain seq x y z
N GLU A 1 7.60 17.06 73.07
CA GLU A 1 6.82 17.83 72.05
C GLU A 1 7.64 18.09 70.80
N LEU A 2 8.87 18.54 70.86
CA LEU A 2 9.74 18.78 69.70
C LEU A 2 9.96 17.51 68.82
N GLN A 3 10.12 16.37 69.42
CA GLN A 3 10.32 15.10 68.72
C GLN A 3 9.07 14.60 67.95
N ARG A 4 7.88 14.89 68.50
CA ARG A 4 6.60 14.61 67.80
C ARG A 4 6.42 15.54 66.58
N ALA A 5 6.65 16.85 66.78
CA ALA A 5 6.54 17.81 65.66
C ALA A 5 7.52 17.50 64.51
N TRP A 6 8.73 17.00 64.83
CA TRP A 6 9.73 16.61 63.87
C TRP A 6 9.32 15.36 63.10
N THR A 7 8.72 14.33 63.76
CA THR A 7 8.23 13.10 63.08
C THR A 7 7.02 13.39 62.23
N GLU A 8 6.08 14.21 62.69
CA GLU A 8 4.91 14.63 61.90
C GLU A 8 5.31 15.44 60.66
N GLY A 9 6.30 16.33 60.80
CA GLY A 9 6.88 17.08 59.69
C GLY A 9 7.52 16.19 58.60
N ASN A 10 8.29 15.20 59.02
CA ASN A 10 8.92 14.25 58.12
C ASN A 10 7.90 13.34 57.39
N ILE A 11 6.86 12.86 58.08
CA ILE A 11 5.78 12.09 57.45
C ILE A 11 5.05 12.91 56.40
N SER A 12 4.70 14.16 56.74
CA SER A 12 4.04 15.07 55.85
C SER A 12 4.89 15.40 54.59
N GLN A 13 6.20 15.55 54.75
CA GLN A 13 7.13 15.78 53.67
C GLN A 13 7.28 14.58 52.74
N MET A 14 7.34 13.38 53.26
CA MET A 14 7.35 12.14 52.46
C MET A 14 6.05 11.94 51.66
N GLU A 15 4.90 12.28 52.26
CA GLU A 15 3.61 12.19 51.60
C GLU A 15 3.48 13.20 50.47
N LEU A 16 4.00 14.41 50.65
CA LEU A 16 4.04 15.46 49.65
C LEU A 16 4.94 15.08 48.46
N GLU A 17 6.05 14.43 48.74
CA GLU A 17 6.98 13.94 47.72
C GLU A 17 6.36 12.80 46.91
N ARG A 18 5.64 11.87 47.56
CA ARG A 18 4.88 10.80 46.93
C ARG A 18 3.78 11.34 46.02
N LEU A 19 3.01 12.32 46.49
CA LEU A 19 1.96 12.99 45.70
C LEU A 19 2.53 13.71 44.48
N ASN A 20 3.69 14.37 44.63
CA ASN A 20 4.37 15.01 43.53
C ASN A 20 4.85 14.02 42.46
N VAL A 21 5.34 12.86 42.82
CA VAL A 21 5.73 11.78 41.90
C VAL A 21 4.50 11.28 41.13
N GLU A 22 3.41 11.01 41.88
CA GLU A 22 2.16 10.56 41.24
C GLU A 22 1.54 11.60 40.30
N LEU A 23 1.58 12.87 40.68
CA LEU A 23 1.13 13.97 39.83
C LEU A 23 1.91 14.04 38.52
N ARG A 24 3.25 13.92 38.57
CA ARG A 24 4.08 13.87 37.35
C ARG A 24 3.74 12.67 36.48
N ARG A 25 3.51 11.49 37.09
CA ARG A 25 3.10 10.29 36.36
C ARG A 25 1.78 10.50 35.63
N VAL A 26 0.76 10.98 36.34
CA VAL A 26 -0.56 11.23 35.78
C VAL A 26 -0.52 12.29 34.69
N THR A 27 0.24 13.38 34.90
CA THR A 27 0.40 14.44 33.89
C THR A 27 1.10 13.89 32.64
N GLY A 28 2.08 13.00 32.79
CA GLY A 28 2.74 12.35 31.67
C GLY A 28 1.80 11.47 30.85
N VAL A 29 0.98 10.66 31.53
CA VAL A 29 -0.05 9.81 30.88
C VAL A 29 -1.09 10.68 30.17
N LEU A 30 -1.54 11.76 30.81
CA LEU A 30 -2.51 12.68 30.24
C LEU A 30 -1.98 13.30 28.94
N GLY A 31 -0.76 13.80 28.94
CA GLY A 31 -0.12 14.37 27.75
C GLY A 31 0.04 13.36 26.61
N GLN A 32 0.30 12.09 26.95
CA GLN A 32 0.37 11.03 25.95
C GLN A 32 -1.03 10.72 25.34
N THR A 33 -2.06 10.61 26.19
CA THR A 33 -3.43 10.34 25.72
C THR A 33 -4.02 11.50 24.91
N GLU A 34 -3.69 12.75 25.27
CA GLU A 34 -4.08 13.93 24.49
C GLU A 34 -3.46 13.90 23.10
N LYS A 35 -2.18 13.53 22.98
CA LYS A 35 -1.49 13.41 21.71
C LYS A 35 -2.11 12.32 20.81
N GLU A 36 -2.41 11.16 21.40
CA GLU A 36 -3.08 10.07 20.69
C GLU A 36 -4.50 10.46 20.24
N LEU A 37 -5.23 11.19 21.08
CA LEU A 37 -6.56 11.71 20.74
C LEU A 37 -6.50 12.68 19.56
N GLN A 38 -5.53 13.60 19.55
CA GLN A 38 -5.34 14.54 18.44
C GLN A 38 -5.00 13.83 17.13
N GLU A 39 -4.17 12.79 17.19
CA GLU A 39 -3.83 11.99 16.01
C GLU A 39 -5.06 11.28 15.45
N VAL A 40 -5.84 10.59 16.31
CA VAL A 40 -7.07 9.89 15.91
C VAL A 40 -8.10 10.88 15.35
N GLN A 41 -8.24 12.05 15.96
CA GLN A 41 -9.14 13.09 15.50
C GLN A 41 -8.75 13.65 14.14
N GLY A 42 -7.44 13.83 13.90
CA GLY A 42 -6.90 14.22 12.60
C GLY A 42 -7.21 13.17 11.50
N ARG A 43 -7.02 11.89 11.83
CA ARG A 43 -7.35 10.78 10.92
C ARG A 43 -8.85 10.70 10.64
N LEU A 44 -9.71 10.91 11.64
CA LEU A 44 -11.15 10.94 11.49
C LEU A 44 -11.59 12.07 10.56
N ASN A 45 -11.15 13.30 10.81
CA ASN A 45 -11.48 14.46 9.98
C ASN A 45 -11.04 14.26 8.52
N ASN A 46 -9.86 13.67 8.31
CA ASN A 46 -9.38 13.37 6.96
C ASN A 46 -10.25 12.31 6.27
N SER A 47 -10.69 11.29 7.00
CA SER A 47 -11.61 10.27 6.53
C SER A 47 -12.98 10.84 6.19
N GLU A 48 -13.54 11.70 7.05
CA GLU A 48 -14.83 12.36 6.82
C GLU A 48 -14.78 13.28 5.59
N ASN A 49 -13.73 14.06 5.43
CA ASN A 49 -13.52 14.89 4.25
C ASN A 49 -13.44 14.04 2.96
N THR A 50 -12.76 12.91 3.03
CA THR A 50 -12.67 11.98 1.89
C THR A 50 -14.05 11.39 1.56
N VAL A 51 -14.83 10.98 2.58
CA VAL A 51 -16.19 10.49 2.39
C VAL A 51 -17.12 11.58 1.84
N ALA A 52 -17.00 12.82 2.32
CA ALA A 52 -17.78 13.95 1.82
C ALA A 52 -17.47 14.24 0.35
N LEU A 53 -16.19 14.23 -0.05
CA LEU A 53 -15.76 14.37 -1.44
C LEU A 53 -16.30 13.24 -2.33
N LEU A 54 -16.27 12.00 -1.84
CA LEU A 54 -16.80 10.84 -2.57
C LEU A 54 -18.33 10.88 -2.69
N ARG A 55 -19.04 11.38 -1.66
CA ARG A 55 -20.51 11.56 -1.68
C ARG A 55 -20.95 12.71 -2.57
N SER A 56 -20.17 13.78 -2.68
CA SER A 56 -20.44 14.90 -3.59
C SER A 56 -20.17 14.57 -5.05
N CYS A 57 -19.53 13.44 -5.29
CA CYS A 57 -19.22 12.96 -6.62
C CYS A 57 -20.46 12.30 -7.24
N THR A 58 -21.22 13.06 -8.01
CA THR A 58 -22.37 12.59 -8.79
C THR A 58 -21.98 12.09 -10.18
N ALA A 59 -20.73 12.29 -10.59
CA ALA A 59 -20.19 11.85 -11.88
C ALA A 59 -19.62 10.42 -11.82
N ILE A 60 -19.76 9.71 -12.91
CA ILE A 60 -19.29 8.32 -13.07
C ILE A 60 -17.77 8.20 -12.95
N ASP A 61 -17.04 9.30 -13.12
CA ASP A 61 -15.59 9.35 -13.19
C ASP A 61 -14.98 10.23 -12.09
N CYS A 62 -14.97 9.75 -10.86
CA CYS A 62 -14.37 10.46 -9.73
C CYS A 62 -13.19 9.70 -9.13
N CYS A 63 -12.16 10.47 -8.76
CA CYS A 63 -11.00 9.94 -8.06
C CYS A 63 -10.77 10.68 -6.73
N PRO A 64 -10.21 10.00 -5.71
CA PRO A 64 -9.78 10.66 -4.48
C PRO A 64 -8.72 11.74 -4.75
N SER A 65 -8.58 12.67 -3.79
CA SER A 65 -7.51 13.68 -3.86
C SER A 65 -6.14 13.01 -4.02
N GLY A 66 -5.31 13.55 -4.91
CA GLY A 66 -3.98 13.01 -5.22
C GLY A 66 -3.97 11.84 -6.21
N TRP A 67 -5.14 11.41 -6.69
CA TRP A 67 -5.26 10.39 -7.72
C TRP A 67 -5.60 11.01 -9.06
N LEU A 68 -5.00 10.48 -10.11
CA LEU A 68 -5.21 10.92 -11.49
C LEU A 68 -6.31 10.08 -12.14
N LEU A 69 -7.34 10.72 -12.68
CA LEU A 69 -8.35 10.03 -13.50
C LEU A 69 -7.77 9.66 -14.87
N TYR A 70 -7.80 8.39 -15.21
CA TYR A 70 -7.38 7.91 -16.52
C TYR A 70 -8.23 6.73 -16.99
N ARG A 71 -9.02 6.95 -18.06
CA ARG A 71 -9.85 5.92 -18.73
C ARG A 71 -10.74 5.12 -17.76
N GLY A 72 -11.47 5.79 -16.90
CA GLY A 72 -12.36 5.17 -15.92
C GLY A 72 -11.66 4.52 -14.73
N LYS A 73 -10.37 4.74 -14.58
CA LYS A 73 -9.58 4.32 -13.42
C LYS A 73 -8.94 5.51 -12.73
N CYS A 74 -8.75 5.40 -11.43
CA CYS A 74 -7.94 6.30 -10.64
C CYS A 74 -6.55 5.72 -10.49
N LEU A 75 -5.54 6.49 -10.86
CA LEU A 75 -4.13 6.13 -10.77
C LEU A 75 -3.44 6.97 -9.69
N PHE A 76 -2.78 6.32 -8.75
CA PHE A 76 -1.87 6.96 -7.80
C PHE A 76 -0.43 6.71 -8.23
N ILE A 77 0.36 7.77 -8.34
CA ILE A 77 1.78 7.72 -8.67
C ILE A 77 2.56 8.05 -7.42
N SER A 78 3.41 7.13 -6.96
CA SER A 78 4.20 7.35 -5.76
C SER A 78 5.25 8.43 -5.94
N SER A 79 5.58 9.12 -4.86
CA SER A 79 6.72 10.03 -4.77
C SER A 79 7.95 9.41 -4.11
N GLU A 80 7.81 8.19 -3.60
CA GLU A 80 8.85 7.41 -2.90
C GLU A 80 9.19 6.18 -3.72
N LYS A 81 10.31 5.54 -3.38
CA LYS A 81 10.70 4.25 -3.95
C LYS A 81 10.61 3.18 -2.89
N LYS A 82 10.04 2.03 -3.24
CA LYS A 82 9.91 0.85 -2.38
C LYS A 82 10.20 -0.42 -3.18
N THR A 83 10.28 -1.55 -2.47
CA THR A 83 10.29 -2.87 -3.10
C THR A 83 8.94 -3.14 -3.78
N TRP A 84 8.88 -4.14 -4.63
CA TRP A 84 7.62 -4.50 -5.28
C TRP A 84 6.56 -4.95 -4.26
N GLU A 85 6.96 -5.75 -3.28
CA GLU A 85 6.08 -6.25 -2.21
C GLU A 85 5.53 -5.11 -1.35
N ASP A 86 6.41 -4.24 -0.85
CA ASP A 86 5.98 -3.06 -0.07
C ASP A 86 5.05 -2.15 -0.88
N SER A 87 5.33 -2.01 -2.18
CA SER A 87 4.51 -1.21 -3.09
C SER A 87 3.12 -1.80 -3.29
N ARG A 88 3.01 -3.14 -3.39
CA ARG A 88 1.74 -3.86 -3.42
C ARG A 88 0.96 -3.61 -2.14
N ASP A 89 1.60 -3.78 -0.99
CA ASP A 89 0.97 -3.60 0.31
C ASP A 89 0.50 -2.15 0.53
N GLU A 90 1.24 -1.16 0.03
CA GLU A 90 0.79 0.26 0.05
C GLU A 90 -0.46 0.48 -0.79
N CYS A 91 -0.56 -0.15 -1.96
CA CYS A 91 -1.78 -0.09 -2.76
C CYS A 91 -2.96 -0.75 -2.03
N GLU A 92 -2.77 -1.91 -1.40
CA GLU A 92 -3.80 -2.62 -0.64
C GLU A 92 -4.34 -1.79 0.53
N LYS A 93 -3.48 -1.05 1.25
CA LYS A 93 -3.90 -0.14 2.33
C LYS A 93 -4.87 0.95 1.87
N THR A 94 -4.85 1.30 0.59
CA THR A 94 -5.75 2.30 -0.02
C THR A 94 -6.90 1.68 -0.80
N TYR A 95 -7.17 0.38 -0.58
CA TYR A 95 -8.19 -0.39 -1.31
C TYR A 95 -7.99 -0.28 -2.83
N SER A 96 -6.76 -0.46 -3.26
CA SER A 96 -6.33 -0.44 -4.64
C SER A 96 -5.35 -1.58 -4.89
N GLN A 97 -4.91 -1.74 -6.12
CA GLN A 97 -3.90 -2.72 -6.50
C GLN A 97 -2.79 -2.05 -7.32
N LEU A 98 -1.65 -2.71 -7.48
CA LEU A 98 -0.66 -2.28 -8.45
C LEU A 98 -1.25 -2.26 -9.86
N LEU A 99 -0.79 -1.32 -10.68
CA LEU A 99 -1.31 -1.05 -12.01
C LEU A 99 -1.33 -2.29 -12.91
N VAL A 100 -2.49 -2.60 -13.49
CA VAL A 100 -2.70 -3.64 -14.49
C VAL A 100 -2.91 -3.01 -15.86
N THR A 101 -1.99 -3.26 -16.80
CA THR A 101 -1.98 -2.61 -18.12
C THR A 101 -2.41 -3.52 -19.27
N LYS A 102 -3.06 -4.64 -18.97
CA LYS A 102 -3.47 -5.64 -19.99
C LYS A 102 -4.33 -5.07 -21.12
N SER A 103 -5.13 -4.05 -20.82
CA SER A 103 -5.98 -3.37 -21.82
C SER A 103 -5.27 -2.22 -22.54
N TRP A 104 -4.00 -1.95 -22.22
CA TRP A 104 -3.26 -0.83 -22.79
C TRP A 104 -2.55 -1.26 -24.08
N SER A 105 -2.56 -0.40 -25.05
CA SER A 105 -1.81 -0.50 -26.28
C SER A 105 -0.79 0.63 -26.34
N ARG A 106 0.12 0.59 -27.32
CA ARG A 106 1.06 1.68 -27.60
C ARG A 106 0.39 3.08 -27.67
N TRP A 107 -0.86 3.13 -28.08
CA TRP A 107 -1.63 4.37 -28.26
C TRP A 107 -2.34 4.82 -26.99
N THR A 108 -2.61 3.90 -26.08
CA THR A 108 -3.40 4.13 -24.86
C THR A 108 -2.57 4.25 -23.60
N VAL A 109 -1.24 4.15 -23.67
CA VAL A 109 -0.35 4.46 -22.54
C VAL A 109 -0.38 5.97 -22.27
N PRO A 110 -0.57 6.41 -21.03
CA PRO A 110 -0.55 7.83 -20.67
C PRO A 110 0.75 8.52 -21.08
N THR A 111 0.65 9.76 -21.52
CA THR A 111 1.81 10.53 -22.00
C THR A 111 2.89 10.69 -20.95
N PHE A 112 2.50 10.82 -19.68
CA PHE A 112 3.46 10.94 -18.59
C PHE A 112 4.32 9.67 -18.41
N LEU A 113 3.78 8.49 -18.71
CA LEU A 113 4.54 7.24 -18.68
C LEU A 113 5.39 7.03 -19.94
N LYS A 114 4.96 7.57 -21.08
CA LYS A 114 5.76 7.50 -22.32
C LYS A 114 7.04 8.32 -22.23
N ASN A 115 6.97 9.47 -21.56
CA ASN A 115 8.04 10.44 -21.48
C ASN A 115 8.90 10.27 -20.23
N ALA A 116 8.47 9.44 -19.28
CA ALA A 116 9.21 9.21 -18.03
C ALA A 116 10.32 8.19 -18.26
N ASP A 117 11.56 8.60 -18.03
CA ASP A 117 12.72 7.69 -17.98
C ASP A 117 12.76 6.89 -16.65
N VAL A 118 11.91 7.27 -15.73
CA VAL A 118 11.82 6.67 -14.39
C VAL A 118 11.01 5.38 -14.46
N PRO A 119 11.53 4.26 -13.92
CA PRO A 119 10.79 3.01 -13.85
C PRO A 119 9.77 3.03 -12.70
N TYR A 120 8.59 2.45 -12.96
CA TYR A 120 7.53 2.27 -11.99
C TYR A 120 7.17 0.79 -11.85
N TRP A 121 7.04 0.28 -10.63
CA TRP A 121 6.47 -1.03 -10.37
C TRP A 121 5.03 -1.09 -10.87
N ILE A 122 4.69 -2.19 -11.52
CA ILE A 122 3.33 -2.53 -11.96
C ILE A 122 2.94 -3.90 -11.40
N GLY A 123 1.66 -4.20 -11.46
CA GLY A 123 1.08 -5.42 -10.87
C GLY A 123 1.30 -6.66 -11.71
N LEU A 124 2.51 -6.91 -12.18
CA LEU A 124 2.87 -8.07 -12.97
C LEU A 124 4.08 -8.78 -12.35
N GLN A 125 3.92 -10.05 -12.06
CA GLN A 125 4.99 -10.88 -11.50
C GLN A 125 5.03 -12.26 -12.14
N LYS A 126 6.19 -12.89 -12.07
CA LYS A 126 6.43 -14.25 -12.49
C LYS A 126 6.06 -15.19 -11.35
N GLY A 127 5.34 -16.26 -11.65
CA GLY A 127 4.92 -17.23 -10.66
C GLY A 127 4.67 -18.59 -11.29
N SER A 128 4.67 -19.61 -10.45
CA SER A 128 4.07 -20.88 -10.77
C SER A 128 2.56 -20.73 -10.70
N PHE A 129 1.85 -21.41 -11.58
CA PHE A 129 0.40 -21.40 -11.64
C PHE A 129 -0.23 -21.43 -10.24
N PRO A 130 -1.13 -20.49 -9.88
CA PRO A 130 -1.85 -20.60 -8.63
C PRO A 130 -2.68 -21.88 -8.68
N TRP A 131 -2.57 -22.66 -7.65
CA TRP A 131 -3.28 -23.89 -7.39
C TRP A 131 -4.79 -23.68 -7.37
N TYR A 132 -5.41 -23.62 -8.52
CA TYR A 132 -6.78 -24.03 -8.59
C TYR A 132 -6.73 -25.54 -8.81
N ASP A 133 -7.10 -26.24 -7.78
CA ASP A 133 -7.31 -27.67 -7.72
C ASP A 133 -8.26 -28.15 -8.84
N TYR A 134 -7.74 -28.18 -10.05
CA TYR A 134 -8.35 -28.95 -11.14
C TYR A 134 -7.86 -30.37 -11.01
N GLY A 135 -8.46 -31.11 -10.05
CA GLY A 135 -8.26 -32.54 -9.84
C GLY A 135 -8.71 -33.43 -11.02
N TRP A 136 -8.41 -33.01 -12.25
CA TRP A 136 -8.79 -33.72 -13.46
C TRP A 136 -7.72 -33.70 -14.55
N LEU A 137 -6.48 -33.37 -14.26
CA LEU A 137 -5.39 -33.58 -15.21
C LEU A 137 -4.65 -34.84 -14.79
N GLU A 138 -4.90 -35.88 -15.62
CA GLU A 138 -4.23 -37.17 -15.62
C GLU A 138 -2.72 -37.02 -15.57
N GLU A 139 -2.09 -38.00 -14.96
CA GLU A 139 -0.65 -38.21 -14.78
C GLU A 139 0.16 -37.69 -15.97
N GLU A 140 0.80 -36.55 -15.84
CA GLU A 140 1.81 -36.11 -16.79
C GLU A 140 3.20 -36.55 -16.32
N ASP A 141 3.93 -37.10 -17.29
CA ASP A 141 5.28 -37.64 -17.28
C ASP A 141 6.22 -36.92 -16.34
N PRO A 142 6.93 -37.63 -15.42
CA PRO A 142 7.87 -37.01 -14.51
C PRO A 142 9.17 -36.50 -15.17
N GLU A 143 9.31 -36.55 -16.49
CA GLU A 143 10.47 -36.05 -17.24
C GLU A 143 10.26 -34.74 -17.98
N SER A 144 9.14 -34.05 -17.83
CA SER A 144 9.02 -32.68 -18.35
C SER A 144 9.72 -31.69 -17.40
N GLU A 145 11.02 -31.61 -17.49
CA GLU A 145 11.81 -30.45 -16.99
C GLU A 145 11.30 -29.17 -17.65
N GLY A 146 10.38 -28.50 -17.00
CA GLY A 146 9.91 -27.20 -17.44
C GLY A 146 8.50 -26.86 -16.96
N ALA A 147 8.30 -26.74 -15.66
CA ALA A 147 7.19 -25.94 -15.19
C ALA A 147 7.31 -24.58 -15.91
N SER A 148 6.46 -24.32 -16.90
CA SER A 148 6.50 -23.09 -17.69
C SER A 148 6.16 -21.93 -16.77
N GLU A 149 7.19 -21.26 -16.29
CA GLU A 149 7.06 -20.07 -15.50
C GLU A 149 6.23 -19.06 -16.28
N ALA A 150 5.05 -18.78 -15.78
CA ALA A 150 4.12 -17.84 -16.40
C ALA A 150 4.13 -16.49 -15.66
N TRP A 151 3.70 -15.46 -16.33
CA TRP A 151 3.55 -14.14 -15.76
C TRP A 151 2.09 -13.84 -15.46
N PHE A 152 1.81 -13.40 -14.23
CA PHE A 152 0.46 -13.13 -13.76
C PHE A 152 0.33 -11.69 -13.29
N TRP A 153 -0.78 -11.09 -13.64
CA TRP A 153 -1.20 -9.84 -13.05
C TRP A 153 -1.69 -10.05 -11.61
N VAL A 154 -1.61 -9.03 -10.79
CA VAL A 154 -2.12 -9.06 -9.39
C VAL A 154 -3.62 -9.32 -9.32
N ASP A 155 -4.37 -9.15 -10.40
CA ASP A 155 -5.78 -9.53 -10.52
C ASP A 155 -6.00 -11.01 -10.86
N GLY A 156 -4.95 -11.82 -10.86
CA GLY A 156 -4.96 -13.25 -11.14
C GLY A 156 -4.98 -13.62 -12.64
N SER A 157 -5.05 -12.64 -13.54
CA SER A 157 -5.09 -12.94 -14.99
C SER A 157 -3.70 -13.21 -15.54
N LEU A 158 -3.62 -14.10 -16.55
CA LEU A 158 -2.40 -14.44 -17.24
C LEU A 158 -1.92 -13.29 -18.12
N TYR A 159 -0.61 -13.08 -18.19
CA TYR A 159 0.02 -12.15 -19.14
C TYR A 159 0.30 -12.86 -20.47
N GLU A 160 -0.45 -12.54 -21.51
CA GLU A 160 -0.45 -13.24 -22.80
C GLU A 160 0.75 -12.90 -23.72
N ARG A 161 1.59 -11.95 -23.34
CA ARG A 161 2.74 -11.51 -24.16
C ARG A 161 4.04 -11.66 -23.38
N PRO A 162 4.45 -12.89 -23.06
CA PRO A 162 5.70 -13.11 -22.36
C PRO A 162 6.87 -12.63 -23.22
N TRP A 163 7.91 -12.13 -22.57
CA TRP A 163 9.16 -11.77 -23.26
C TRP A 163 9.77 -13.02 -23.91
N GLN A 164 10.25 -12.88 -25.14
CA GLN A 164 10.83 -13.97 -25.93
C GLN A 164 12.20 -14.46 -25.41
N SER A 165 12.82 -13.71 -24.50
CA SER A 165 14.09 -14.09 -23.89
C SER A 165 13.90 -14.49 -22.43
N LYS A 166 14.66 -15.49 -21.96
CA LYS A 166 14.77 -15.83 -20.54
C LYS A 166 15.22 -14.59 -19.77
N SER A 167 14.28 -13.92 -19.10
CA SER A 167 14.59 -12.78 -18.25
C SER A 167 14.81 -13.28 -16.82
N ASN A 168 15.86 -12.80 -16.18
CA ASN A 168 16.14 -13.15 -14.79
C ASN A 168 15.25 -12.39 -13.79
N GLY A 169 14.39 -11.46 -14.27
CA GLY A 169 13.47 -10.71 -13.42
C GLY A 169 12.24 -11.51 -13.03
N THR A 170 11.77 -11.32 -11.81
CA THR A 170 10.58 -11.96 -11.26
C THR A 170 9.40 -11.01 -11.11
N CYS A 171 9.61 -9.69 -11.23
CA CYS A 171 8.60 -8.66 -11.25
C CYS A 171 8.71 -7.81 -12.51
N ALA A 172 7.77 -6.91 -12.73
CA ALA A 172 7.79 -6.03 -13.89
C ALA A 172 7.66 -4.56 -13.53
N ILE A 173 8.34 -3.76 -14.35
CA ILE A 173 8.27 -2.31 -14.35
C ILE A 173 7.68 -1.79 -15.67
N ILE A 174 7.12 -0.59 -15.62
CA ILE A 174 6.85 0.19 -16.82
C ILE A 174 7.84 1.35 -16.88
N SER A 175 8.52 1.50 -18.02
CA SER A 175 9.46 2.58 -18.31
C SER A 175 9.35 2.97 -19.78
N ARG A 176 9.29 4.26 -20.07
CA ARG A 176 9.07 4.81 -21.42
C ARG A 176 7.86 4.17 -22.13
N GLY A 177 6.80 3.88 -21.38
CA GLY A 177 5.59 3.25 -21.88
C GLY A 177 5.72 1.78 -22.27
N SER A 178 6.85 1.13 -21.94
CA SER A 178 7.10 -0.28 -22.21
C SER A 178 7.22 -1.07 -20.93
N ILE A 179 6.62 -2.26 -20.90
CA ILE A 179 6.74 -3.20 -19.78
C ILE A 179 8.06 -3.95 -19.93
N LYS A 180 8.80 -4.03 -18.84
CA LYS A 180 10.10 -4.74 -18.78
C LYS A 180 10.18 -5.59 -17.52
N PRO A 181 10.83 -6.77 -17.59
CA PRO A 181 11.13 -7.55 -16.41
C PRO A 181 12.17 -6.84 -15.55
N ALA A 182 12.05 -6.97 -14.24
CA ALA A 182 12.98 -6.41 -13.28
C ALA A 182 13.16 -7.35 -12.09
N GLN A 183 14.33 -7.27 -11.44
CA GLN A 183 14.57 -7.94 -10.17
C GLN A 183 13.76 -7.26 -9.07
N CYS A 184 13.17 -8.05 -8.19
CA CYS A 184 12.40 -7.55 -7.06
C CYS A 184 12.61 -8.35 -5.77
N THR A 185 13.63 -9.23 -5.75
CA THR A 185 13.90 -10.11 -4.62
C THR A 185 14.90 -9.52 -3.63
N GLY A 186 15.56 -8.41 -3.99
CA GLY A 186 16.55 -7.74 -3.15
C GLY A 186 16.01 -6.50 -2.43
N PRO A 187 16.53 -6.20 -1.24
CA PRO A 187 16.14 -5.00 -0.49
C PRO A 187 16.58 -3.69 -1.18
N SER A 188 17.46 -3.78 -2.17
CA SER A 188 17.94 -2.64 -2.99
C SER A 188 17.12 -2.43 -4.27
N ASP A 189 16.21 -3.35 -4.60
CA ASP A 189 15.41 -3.29 -5.82
C ASP A 189 14.21 -2.32 -5.61
N LEU A 190 14.53 -1.03 -5.55
CA LEU A 190 13.59 0.03 -5.21
C LEU A 190 13.19 0.83 -6.46
N ASN A 191 11.88 0.87 -6.75
CA ASN A 191 11.31 1.72 -7.78
C ASN A 191 10.11 2.51 -7.24
N PHE A 192 9.75 3.56 -7.95
CA PHE A 192 8.43 4.16 -7.79
C PHE A 192 7.37 3.14 -8.19
N TRP A 193 6.12 3.36 -7.80
CA TRP A 193 5.02 2.45 -8.13
C TRP A 193 3.76 3.21 -8.52
N ILE A 194 2.86 2.50 -9.16
CA ILE A 194 1.56 3.03 -9.55
C ILE A 194 0.48 2.09 -9.02
N CYS A 195 -0.44 2.65 -8.24
CA CYS A 195 -1.66 1.95 -7.85
C CYS A 195 -2.81 2.31 -8.79
N GLU A 196 -3.76 1.40 -8.95
CA GLU A 196 -5.00 1.65 -9.66
C GLU A 196 -6.22 1.18 -8.86
N LYS A 197 -7.33 1.86 -9.05
CA LYS A 197 -8.67 1.42 -8.65
C LYS A 197 -9.71 1.98 -9.61
N ALA A 198 -10.93 1.41 -9.60
CA ALA A 198 -12.03 1.92 -10.42
C ALA A 198 -12.34 3.38 -10.06
N ALA A 199 -12.60 4.21 -11.06
CA ALA A 199 -13.18 5.53 -10.87
C ALA A 199 -14.69 5.41 -10.61
N GLY A 200 -15.22 6.34 -9.85
CA GLY A 200 -16.63 6.38 -9.53
C GLY A 200 -16.93 6.37 -8.04
N PRO A 201 -18.19 6.61 -7.65
CA PRO A 201 -18.59 6.48 -6.28
C PRO A 201 -18.38 5.03 -5.84
N SER A 202 -17.60 4.82 -4.77
CA SER A 202 -17.54 3.52 -4.13
C SER A 202 -18.95 3.14 -3.71
N LEU A 203 -19.53 2.12 -4.36
CA LEU A 203 -20.81 1.60 -3.97
C LEU A 203 -20.73 1.19 -2.48
N PRO A 204 -21.70 1.58 -1.64
CA PRO A 204 -21.73 1.09 -0.29
C PRO A 204 -21.80 -0.45 -0.35
N PHE A 205 -20.90 -1.10 0.34
CA PHE A 205 -20.96 -2.54 0.53
C PHE A 205 -22.35 -2.89 1.05
N LYS A 206 -23.05 -3.75 0.30
CA LYS A 206 -24.27 -4.40 0.77
C LYS A 206 -23.91 -5.54 1.69
#